data_0dbbf3d73948ec0e1687559955d9ef1a
#
_entry.id   0dbbf3d73948ec0e1687559955d9ef1a
#
_cell.length_a   1.000
_cell.length_b   1.000
_cell.length_c   1.000
_cell.angle_alpha   90.00
_cell.angle_beta   90.00
_cell.angle_gamma   90.00
#
_symmetry.space_group_name_H-M   'P 1'
#
loop_
_entity.id
_entity.type
_entity.pdbx_description
1 polymer ?
#
loop_
_entity_poly.entity_id
_entity_poly.type
_entity_poly.pdbx_seq_one_letter_code
_entity_poly.pdbx_strand_id
1 'polypeptide(L)'
;TASRTSESDKYGYVIKDCTVNGDDTKFSFGRSQATTTKTVWINTKLKMDIIDSHWGYGGQVPTLYAEYNTIDKNGNMIAESKTITSGNVSFTSSVLTASEAAKYTYENIITIDSWNPKEYMETPLAAPTNVNLSGNTLTWDAVSGAAGYLIFMNGNYAGQTTDTTVTLTNTDESNIYTVKTVSQYGTVSE
;
A
#
# COMPACT_ATOMS: atom_id res chain seq x y z
N THR A 1 12.02 -0.47 6.77
CA THR A 1 12.90 -0.81 5.62
C THR A 1 14.37 -0.64 5.99
N ALA A 2 15.22 -1.56 5.56
CA ALA A 2 16.68 -1.39 5.60
C ALA A 2 17.11 -0.91 4.21
N SER A 3 17.41 0.37 4.08
CA SER A 3 17.63 0.99 2.78
C SER A 3 19.11 1.14 2.44
N ARG A 4 19.44 0.78 1.22
CA ARG A 4 20.73 1.03 0.59
C ARG A 4 20.45 1.45 -0.85
N THR A 5 20.74 2.70 -1.19
CA THR A 5 20.58 3.23 -2.54
C THR A 5 21.93 3.54 -3.14
N SER A 6 22.01 3.60 -4.47
CA SER A 6 23.21 4.03 -5.16
C SER A 6 23.40 5.55 -5.01
N GLU A 7 24.62 6.04 -5.11
CA GLU A 7 24.89 7.47 -5.16
C GLU A 7 24.22 8.14 -6.36
N SER A 8 24.15 7.43 -7.49
CA SER A 8 23.49 7.89 -8.71
C SER A 8 21.97 7.95 -8.62
N ASP A 9 21.36 7.26 -7.64
CA ASP A 9 19.90 7.27 -7.47
C ASP A 9 19.44 8.63 -6.95
N LYS A 10 18.81 9.40 -7.79
CA LYS A 10 18.34 10.73 -7.47
C LYS A 10 17.28 10.74 -6.37
N TYR A 11 16.35 9.81 -6.41
CA TYR A 11 15.16 9.78 -5.55
C TYR A 11 15.25 8.74 -4.43
N GLY A 12 16.01 7.65 -4.63
CA GLY A 12 16.13 6.55 -3.68
C GLY A 12 14.86 5.71 -3.53
N TYR A 13 14.59 5.23 -2.32
CA TYR A 13 13.35 4.54 -1.98
C TYR A 13 12.23 5.53 -1.71
N VAL A 14 11.19 5.47 -2.53
CA VAL A 14 10.01 6.34 -2.41
C VAL A 14 8.79 5.49 -2.07
N ILE A 15 8.16 5.80 -0.95
CA ILE A 15 6.89 5.23 -0.51
C ILE A 15 5.87 6.37 -0.57
N LYS A 16 4.90 6.26 -1.46
CA LYS A 16 3.98 7.36 -1.75
C LYS A 16 2.55 6.88 -1.85
N ASP A 17 1.62 7.71 -1.36
CA ASP A 17 0.18 7.48 -1.42
C ASP A 17 -0.23 6.12 -0.82
N CYS A 18 0.44 5.73 0.29
CA CYS A 18 0.32 4.43 0.92
C CYS A 18 -0.46 4.49 2.23
N THR A 19 -1.08 3.37 2.58
CA THR A 19 -1.57 3.11 3.93
C THR A 19 -0.71 2.01 4.56
N VAL A 20 -0.13 2.29 5.72
CA VAL A 20 0.62 1.30 6.51
C VAL A 20 -0.29 0.70 7.55
N ASN A 21 -0.44 -0.61 7.53
CA ASN A 21 -1.20 -1.39 8.50
C ASN A 21 -0.30 -2.46 9.11
N GLY A 22 -0.58 -2.87 10.33
CA GLY A 22 0.15 -3.90 11.05
C GLY A 22 -0.42 -4.14 12.44
N ASP A 23 0.17 -5.10 13.13
CA ASP A 23 -0.15 -5.42 14.50
C ASP A 23 0.38 -4.33 15.46
N ASP A 24 0.13 -4.45 16.77
CA ASP A 24 0.35 -3.42 17.79
C ASP A 24 1.82 -3.03 18.06
N THR A 25 2.75 -3.48 17.27
CA THR A 25 4.15 -3.09 17.41
C THR A 25 4.46 -1.79 16.69
N LYS A 26 5.21 -0.89 17.35
CA LYS A 26 5.71 0.32 16.70
C LYS A 26 6.67 -0.02 15.56
N PHE A 27 6.56 0.68 14.44
CA PHE A 27 7.48 0.55 13.31
C PHE A 27 8.31 1.82 13.10
N SER A 28 9.29 1.77 12.20
CA SER A 28 10.03 2.93 11.72
C SER A 28 9.96 3.03 10.20
N PHE A 29 10.04 4.22 9.65
CA PHE A 29 10.04 4.45 8.19
C PHE A 29 11.24 3.79 7.50
N GLY A 30 12.34 3.66 8.20
CA GLY A 30 13.50 2.98 7.67
C GLY A 30 14.73 3.14 8.55
N ARG A 31 15.78 2.36 8.23
CA ARG A 31 17.11 2.48 8.82
C ARG A 31 18.16 2.43 7.71
N SER A 32 19.17 3.26 7.81
CA SER A 32 20.23 3.39 6.80
C SER A 32 21.27 2.28 6.89
N GLN A 33 21.57 1.66 5.77
CA GLN A 33 22.63 0.65 5.63
C GLN A 33 23.85 1.17 4.85
N ALA A 34 23.75 2.37 4.29
CA ALA A 34 24.81 3.06 3.57
C ALA A 34 24.69 4.57 3.72
N THR A 35 25.79 5.29 3.59
CA THR A 35 25.79 6.75 3.59
C THR A 35 25.01 7.34 2.42
N THR A 36 24.94 6.63 1.30
CA THR A 36 24.16 7.00 0.10
C THR A 36 22.65 6.82 0.25
N THR A 37 22.19 6.25 1.37
CA THR A 37 20.76 5.96 1.61
C THR A 37 19.89 7.20 1.46
N LYS A 38 18.88 7.09 0.61
CA LYS A 38 17.78 8.06 0.46
C LYS A 38 16.47 7.30 0.62
N THR A 39 15.61 7.76 1.53
CA THR A 39 14.27 7.18 1.76
C THR A 39 13.28 8.28 2.02
N VAL A 40 12.18 8.27 1.28
CA VAL A 40 11.16 9.32 1.31
C VAL A 40 9.78 8.72 1.43
N TRP A 41 8.99 9.25 2.36
CA TRP A 41 7.59 8.89 2.57
C TRP A 41 6.70 10.09 2.27
N ILE A 42 5.70 9.91 1.39
CA ILE A 42 4.82 10.98 0.92
C ILE A 42 3.36 10.53 1.01
N ASN A 43 2.48 11.38 1.56
CA ASN A 43 1.05 11.14 1.67
C ASN A 43 0.73 9.77 2.32
N THR A 44 1.39 9.47 3.42
CA THR A 44 1.27 8.17 4.06
C THR A 44 0.26 8.22 5.21
N LYS A 45 -0.67 7.28 5.24
CA LYS A 45 -1.60 7.08 6.35
C LYS A 45 -1.15 5.89 7.20
N LEU A 46 -0.98 6.11 8.50
CA LEU A 46 -0.61 5.07 9.44
C LEU A 46 -1.86 4.54 10.15
N LYS A 47 -2.05 3.22 10.16
CA LYS A 47 -3.06 2.53 11.00
C LYS A 47 -2.43 1.86 12.22
N MET A 48 -1.14 2.11 12.45
CA MET A 48 -0.37 1.59 13.58
C MET A 48 0.55 2.68 14.15
N ASP A 49 1.13 2.43 15.31
CA ASP A 49 2.06 3.35 15.94
C ASP A 49 3.43 3.36 15.26
N ILE A 50 4.04 4.52 15.19
CA ILE A 50 5.42 4.70 14.77
C ILE A 50 6.30 5.05 15.99
N ILE A 51 7.58 4.74 15.93
CA ILE A 51 8.55 5.17 16.95
C ILE A 51 8.65 6.70 16.96
N ASP A 52 9.00 7.28 18.11
CA ASP A 52 9.00 8.74 18.30
C ASP A 52 9.99 9.49 17.40
N SER A 53 11.09 8.85 17.02
CA SER A 53 12.07 9.39 16.07
C SER A 53 11.65 9.25 14.61
N HIS A 54 10.56 8.57 14.30
CA HIS A 54 10.08 8.14 12.98
C HIS A 54 11.07 7.24 12.22
N TRP A 55 12.36 7.42 12.41
CA TRP A 55 13.46 6.79 11.67
C TRP A 55 14.40 6.04 12.60
N GLY A 56 15.00 4.97 12.11
CA GLY A 56 16.03 4.22 12.80
C GLY A 56 17.43 4.52 12.27
N TYR A 57 18.43 4.20 13.08
CA TYR A 57 19.84 4.17 12.69
C TYR A 57 20.25 2.73 12.35
N GLY A 58 20.82 2.52 11.19
CA GLY A 58 21.25 1.20 10.70
C GLY A 58 22.78 1.03 10.56
N GLY A 59 23.55 1.92 11.18
CA GLY A 59 25.01 1.90 11.16
C GLY A 59 25.65 2.99 10.30
N GLN A 60 24.86 3.68 9.47
CA GLN A 60 25.35 4.77 8.62
C GLN A 60 24.41 5.99 8.68
N VAL A 61 24.95 7.18 8.56
CA VAL A 61 24.17 8.41 8.42
C VAL A 61 23.65 8.46 6.98
N PRO A 62 22.32 8.57 6.75
CA PRO A 62 21.76 8.62 5.41
C PRO A 62 22.04 9.95 4.73
N THR A 63 22.07 9.94 3.40
CA THR A 63 22.04 11.19 2.61
C THR A 63 20.69 11.89 2.76
N LEU A 64 19.58 11.15 2.82
CA LEU A 64 18.24 11.71 2.94
C LEU A 64 17.29 10.77 3.68
N TYR A 65 16.72 11.25 4.76
CA TYR A 65 15.46 10.80 5.32
C TYR A 65 14.47 11.95 5.23
N ALA A 66 13.37 11.75 4.54
CA ALA A 66 12.38 12.81 4.38
C ALA A 66 10.95 12.25 4.40
N GLU A 67 10.04 13.09 4.86
CA GLU A 67 8.62 12.80 4.84
C GLU A 67 7.80 14.02 4.42
N TYR A 68 6.59 13.78 3.94
CA TYR A 68 5.62 14.81 3.59
C TYR A 68 4.22 14.28 3.79
N ASN A 69 3.37 15.06 4.48
CA ASN A 69 1.95 14.77 4.65
C ASN A 69 1.70 13.36 5.24
N THR A 70 2.41 13.02 6.31
CA THR A 70 2.20 11.80 7.08
C THR A 70 1.08 12.00 8.09
N ILE A 71 0.11 11.07 8.12
CA ILE A 71 -1.05 11.12 9.00
C ILE A 71 -1.03 9.88 9.91
N ASP A 72 -1.17 10.10 11.21
CA ASP A 72 -1.24 9.02 12.20
C ASP A 72 -2.58 8.26 12.19
N LYS A 73 -2.71 7.23 13.02
CA LYS A 73 -3.93 6.41 13.14
C LYS A 73 -5.16 7.18 13.64
N ASN A 74 -4.97 8.36 14.23
CA ASN A 74 -6.02 9.24 14.74
C ASN A 74 -6.40 10.34 13.73
N GLY A 75 -5.73 10.41 12.59
CA GLY A 75 -5.96 11.41 11.55
C GLY A 75 -5.15 12.71 11.74
N ASN A 76 -4.20 12.74 12.68
CA ASN A 76 -3.37 13.92 12.90
C ASN A 76 -2.18 13.95 11.94
N MET A 77 -1.84 15.14 11.46
CA MET A 77 -0.60 15.37 10.74
C MET A 77 0.58 15.22 11.69
N ILE A 78 1.51 14.32 11.38
CA ILE A 78 2.70 14.05 12.19
C ILE A 78 4.02 14.24 11.43
N ALA A 79 3.96 14.66 10.16
CA ALA A 79 5.18 14.95 9.39
C ALA A 79 5.97 16.07 10.07
N GLU A 80 7.13 15.73 10.61
CA GLU A 80 8.04 16.66 11.29
C GLU A 80 9.49 16.24 11.16
N SER A 81 10.40 17.21 11.28
CA SER A 81 11.83 16.94 11.30
C SER A 81 12.20 16.29 12.63
N LYS A 82 12.83 15.13 12.57
CA LYS A 82 13.23 14.35 13.74
C LYS A 82 14.75 14.25 13.84
N THR A 83 15.28 14.39 15.04
CA THR A 83 16.68 14.09 15.32
C THR A 83 16.82 12.65 15.77
N ILE A 84 17.66 11.89 15.09
CA ILE A 84 17.97 10.51 15.36
C ILE A 84 19.35 10.45 16.01
N THR A 85 19.43 9.94 17.22
CA THR A 85 20.69 9.78 17.97
C THR A 85 20.96 8.32 18.30
N SER A 86 22.18 7.87 18.04
CA SER A 86 22.65 6.52 18.39
C SER A 86 24.13 6.59 18.79
N GLY A 87 24.42 6.42 20.08
CA GLY A 87 25.76 6.63 20.62
C GLY A 87 26.24 8.06 20.36
N ASN A 88 27.38 8.19 19.72
CA ASN A 88 27.98 9.50 19.36
C ASN A 88 27.51 10.04 17.99
N VAL A 89 26.61 9.36 17.32
CA VAL A 89 26.09 9.76 16.01
C VAL A 89 24.75 10.45 16.19
N SER A 90 24.60 11.63 15.59
CA SER A 90 23.33 12.36 15.53
C SER A 90 23.14 12.94 14.14
N PHE A 91 21.92 12.82 13.61
CA PHE A 91 21.52 13.42 12.33
C PHE A 91 20.02 13.72 12.34
N THR A 92 19.57 14.54 11.42
CA THR A 92 18.19 15.03 11.40
C THR A 92 17.51 14.68 10.08
N SER A 93 16.27 14.16 10.15
CA SER A 93 15.42 13.97 8.98
C SER A 93 14.82 15.30 8.50
N SER A 94 14.29 15.32 7.29
CA SER A 94 13.69 16.48 6.67
C SER A 94 12.18 16.32 6.49
N VAL A 95 11.48 17.45 6.46
CA VAL A 95 10.13 17.54 5.93
C VAL A 95 10.20 18.23 4.58
N LEU A 96 9.65 17.60 3.55
CA LEU A 96 9.59 18.21 2.22
C LEU A 96 8.54 19.32 2.18
N THR A 97 8.82 20.33 1.40
CA THR A 97 7.79 21.28 0.96
C THR A 97 6.86 20.62 -0.07
N ALA A 98 5.68 21.20 -0.28
CA ALA A 98 4.76 20.72 -1.32
C ALA A 98 5.41 20.70 -2.72
N SER A 99 6.22 21.70 -3.03
CA SER A 99 6.93 21.79 -4.32
C SER A 99 8.03 20.72 -4.49
N GLU A 100 8.67 20.31 -3.40
CA GLU A 100 9.63 19.21 -3.39
C GLU A 100 8.92 17.86 -3.53
N ALA A 101 7.87 17.63 -2.73
CA ALA A 101 7.07 16.42 -2.79
C ALA A 101 6.44 16.18 -4.18
N ALA A 102 6.03 17.26 -4.86
CA ALA A 102 5.49 17.20 -6.21
C ALA A 102 6.48 16.68 -7.28
N LYS A 103 7.80 16.70 -7.01
CA LYS A 103 8.83 16.16 -7.92
C LYS A 103 8.92 14.65 -7.88
N TYR A 104 8.36 14.01 -6.86
CA TYR A 104 8.34 12.55 -6.70
C TYR A 104 7.18 11.97 -7.49
N THR A 105 7.25 12.08 -8.82
CA THR A 105 6.29 11.46 -9.75
C THR A 105 6.86 10.16 -10.29
N TYR A 106 5.98 9.31 -10.79
CA TYR A 106 6.37 8.08 -11.46
C TYR A 106 7.38 8.35 -12.59
N GLU A 107 7.08 9.33 -13.44
CA GLU A 107 7.88 9.69 -14.60
C GLU A 107 9.28 10.20 -14.24
N ASN A 108 9.44 10.80 -13.06
CA ASN A 108 10.73 11.27 -12.58
C ASN A 108 11.54 10.16 -11.90
N ILE A 109 10.89 9.17 -11.31
CA ILE A 109 11.53 8.11 -10.52
C ILE A 109 11.92 6.92 -11.41
N ILE A 110 11.02 6.47 -12.27
CA ILE A 110 11.22 5.32 -13.16
C ILE A 110 11.72 5.85 -14.51
N THR A 111 13.04 5.93 -14.66
CA THR A 111 13.67 6.52 -15.86
C THR A 111 14.62 5.58 -16.58
N ILE A 112 14.77 4.32 -16.11
CA ILE A 112 15.92 3.48 -16.49
C ILE A 112 15.72 2.71 -17.79
N ASP A 113 14.51 2.49 -18.23
CA ASP A 113 14.22 1.82 -19.50
C ASP A 113 12.83 2.21 -20.02
N SER A 114 12.39 1.56 -21.05
CA SER A 114 11.03 1.75 -21.57
C SER A 114 9.97 1.02 -20.77
N TRP A 115 10.32 0.43 -19.60
CA TRP A 115 9.35 -0.26 -18.77
C TRP A 115 8.38 0.72 -18.12
N ASN A 116 7.10 0.53 -18.39
CA ASN A 116 6.03 1.35 -17.91
C ASN A 116 4.99 0.49 -17.19
N PRO A 117 5.06 0.34 -15.86
CA PRO A 117 4.06 -0.43 -15.12
C PRO A 117 2.64 0.13 -15.23
N LYS A 118 2.46 1.39 -15.64
CA LYS A 118 1.11 1.95 -15.87
C LYS A 118 0.37 1.25 -17.01
N GLU A 119 1.10 0.64 -17.95
CA GLU A 119 0.49 -0.16 -19.02
C GLU A 119 -0.20 -1.42 -18.49
N TYR A 120 0.17 -1.83 -17.29
CA TYR A 120 -0.42 -2.99 -16.59
C TYR A 120 -1.40 -2.57 -15.48
N MET A 121 -1.63 -1.26 -15.29
CA MET A 121 -2.63 -0.77 -14.36
C MET A 121 -3.99 -0.75 -15.05
N GLU A 122 -4.86 -1.64 -14.61
CA GLU A 122 -6.24 -1.67 -15.09
C GLU A 122 -7.17 -0.83 -14.22
N THR A 123 -8.17 -0.27 -14.84
CA THR A 123 -9.38 0.12 -14.11
C THR A 123 -10.06 -1.17 -13.62
N PRO A 124 -10.39 -1.28 -12.33
CA PRO A 124 -11.12 -2.43 -11.83
C PRO A 124 -12.37 -2.71 -12.67
N LEU A 125 -12.62 -3.97 -12.97
CA LEU A 125 -13.86 -4.37 -13.62
C LEU A 125 -15.05 -4.05 -12.70
N ALA A 126 -16.24 -3.91 -13.28
CA ALA A 126 -17.44 -3.73 -12.48
C ALA A 126 -17.67 -4.92 -11.54
N ALA A 127 -18.28 -4.66 -10.39
CA ALA A 127 -18.79 -5.74 -9.55
C ALA A 127 -19.91 -6.50 -10.28
N PRO A 128 -20.12 -7.81 -10.02
CA PRO A 128 -21.22 -8.55 -10.58
C PRO A 128 -22.57 -7.97 -10.15
N THR A 129 -23.56 -8.06 -11.03
CA THR A 129 -24.95 -7.68 -10.76
C THR A 129 -25.81 -8.92 -10.53
N ASN A 130 -27.02 -8.71 -10.03
CA ASN A 130 -28.01 -9.78 -9.78
C ASN A 130 -27.47 -10.94 -8.93
N VAL A 131 -26.65 -10.60 -7.92
CA VAL A 131 -26.19 -11.60 -6.94
C VAL A 131 -27.39 -12.11 -6.17
N ASN A 132 -27.67 -13.41 -6.30
CA ASN A 132 -28.85 -14.04 -5.73
C ASN A 132 -28.52 -15.40 -5.09
N LEU A 133 -29.01 -15.61 -3.88
CA LEU A 133 -28.95 -16.90 -3.18
C LEU A 133 -30.29 -17.60 -3.29
N SER A 134 -30.27 -18.83 -3.80
CA SER A 134 -31.44 -19.70 -3.82
C SER A 134 -31.08 -21.06 -3.22
N GLY A 135 -31.62 -21.37 -2.07
CA GLY A 135 -31.16 -22.50 -1.25
C GLY A 135 -29.67 -22.35 -0.92
N ASN A 136 -28.85 -23.28 -1.38
CA ASN A 136 -27.40 -23.24 -1.18
C ASN A 136 -26.61 -22.73 -2.40
N THR A 137 -27.33 -22.30 -3.45
CA THR A 137 -26.67 -21.86 -4.69
C THR A 137 -26.68 -20.37 -4.80
N LEU A 138 -25.49 -19.77 -4.83
CA LEU A 138 -25.26 -18.36 -5.10
C LEU A 138 -24.99 -18.20 -6.60
N THR A 139 -25.68 -17.26 -7.26
CA THR A 139 -25.55 -16.95 -8.69
C THR A 139 -25.40 -15.46 -8.90
N TRP A 140 -24.84 -15.07 -10.04
CA TRP A 140 -24.68 -13.65 -10.44
C TRP A 140 -24.51 -13.53 -11.96
N ASP A 141 -24.60 -12.30 -12.46
CA ASP A 141 -24.35 -12.02 -13.86
C ASP A 141 -22.85 -12.05 -14.19
N ALA A 142 -22.54 -12.58 -15.36
CA ALA A 142 -21.17 -12.58 -15.87
C ALA A 142 -20.68 -11.16 -16.14
N VAL A 143 -19.43 -10.88 -15.75
CA VAL A 143 -18.74 -9.62 -16.05
C VAL A 143 -17.74 -9.86 -17.18
N SER A 144 -17.84 -9.07 -18.24
CA SER A 144 -16.92 -9.15 -19.38
C SER A 144 -15.47 -8.89 -18.93
N GLY A 145 -14.53 -9.74 -19.32
CA GLY A 145 -13.13 -9.64 -18.93
C GLY A 145 -12.79 -10.22 -17.56
N ALA A 146 -13.78 -10.79 -16.84
CA ALA A 146 -13.51 -11.47 -15.57
C ALA A 146 -12.65 -12.73 -15.79
N ALA A 147 -11.58 -12.85 -15.01
CA ALA A 147 -10.79 -14.08 -14.88
C ALA A 147 -11.36 -15.00 -13.80
N GLY A 148 -12.17 -14.47 -12.89
CA GLY A 148 -12.83 -15.19 -11.82
C GLY A 148 -13.55 -14.26 -10.86
N TYR A 149 -14.04 -14.85 -9.78
CA TYR A 149 -14.82 -14.16 -8.76
C TYR A 149 -14.38 -14.57 -7.36
N LEU A 150 -14.34 -13.61 -6.45
CA LEU A 150 -14.17 -13.85 -5.02
C LEU A 150 -15.50 -13.73 -4.31
N ILE A 151 -15.80 -14.67 -3.44
CA ILE A 151 -17.02 -14.70 -2.64
C ILE A 151 -16.67 -14.31 -1.20
N PHE A 152 -17.44 -13.40 -0.65
CA PHE A 152 -17.35 -12.98 0.74
C PHE A 152 -18.68 -13.25 1.44
N MET A 153 -18.60 -13.65 2.71
CA MET A 153 -19.72 -13.83 3.60
C MET A 153 -19.52 -12.95 4.83
N ASN A 154 -20.43 -12.03 5.07
CA ASN A 154 -20.32 -11.02 6.16
C ASN A 154 -18.98 -10.28 6.15
N GLY A 155 -18.47 -9.95 4.95
CA GLY A 155 -17.20 -9.26 4.75
C GLY A 155 -15.94 -10.13 4.85
N ASN A 156 -16.07 -11.42 5.19
CA ASN A 156 -14.95 -12.36 5.26
C ASN A 156 -14.87 -13.19 3.98
N TYR A 157 -13.65 -13.50 3.54
CA TYR A 157 -13.43 -14.35 2.38
C TYR A 157 -14.06 -15.75 2.61
N ALA A 158 -14.89 -16.19 1.67
CA ALA A 158 -15.61 -17.46 1.73
C ALA A 158 -15.28 -18.42 0.59
N GLY A 159 -14.63 -17.94 -0.49
CA GLY A 159 -14.22 -18.78 -1.60
C GLY A 159 -14.01 -18.04 -2.89
N GLN A 160 -13.66 -18.78 -3.94
CA GLN A 160 -13.45 -18.25 -5.30
C GLN A 160 -13.96 -19.26 -6.34
N THR A 161 -14.30 -18.76 -7.52
CA THR A 161 -14.70 -19.58 -8.67
C THR A 161 -14.43 -18.83 -9.98
N THR A 162 -14.33 -19.55 -11.08
CA THR A 162 -14.34 -18.99 -12.45
C THR A 162 -15.75 -18.96 -13.06
N ASP A 163 -16.69 -19.67 -12.46
CA ASP A 163 -18.07 -19.73 -12.89
C ASP A 163 -18.89 -18.59 -12.29
N THR A 164 -20.08 -18.35 -12.82
CA THR A 164 -21.06 -17.38 -12.29
C THR A 164 -22.02 -17.98 -11.27
N THR A 165 -21.65 -19.13 -10.73
CA THR A 165 -22.44 -19.87 -9.73
C THR A 165 -21.50 -20.60 -8.79
N VAL A 166 -21.93 -20.76 -7.54
CA VAL A 166 -21.24 -21.56 -6.53
C VAL A 166 -22.24 -22.19 -5.56
N THR A 167 -22.02 -23.46 -5.18
CA THR A 167 -22.76 -24.09 -4.10
C THR A 167 -22.03 -23.86 -2.78
N LEU A 168 -22.71 -23.23 -1.85
CA LEU A 168 -22.19 -22.92 -0.53
C LEU A 168 -22.57 -24.04 0.47
N THR A 169 -21.69 -24.21 1.46
CA THR A 169 -21.99 -25.08 2.62
C THR A 169 -22.41 -24.18 3.78
N ASN A 170 -23.44 -24.62 4.53
CA ASN A 170 -23.94 -23.87 5.71
C ASN A 170 -24.46 -22.46 5.39
N THR A 171 -25.38 -22.37 4.43
CA THR A 171 -26.09 -21.13 4.14
C THR A 171 -27.06 -20.77 5.25
N ASP A 172 -27.07 -19.49 5.64
CA ASP A 172 -28.03 -18.88 6.53
C ASP A 172 -28.59 -17.64 5.82
N GLU A 173 -29.91 -17.48 5.81
CA GLU A 173 -30.59 -16.32 5.18
C GLU A 173 -30.20 -14.98 5.79
N SER A 174 -29.68 -14.99 7.02
CA SER A 174 -29.16 -13.78 7.68
C SER A 174 -27.77 -13.35 7.19
N ASN A 175 -27.04 -14.20 6.45
CA ASN A 175 -25.73 -13.88 5.94
C ASN A 175 -25.80 -12.92 4.73
N ILE A 176 -24.90 -11.95 4.72
CA ILE A 176 -24.69 -11.05 3.59
C ILE A 176 -23.60 -11.62 2.70
N TYR A 177 -23.96 -11.95 1.47
CA TYR A 177 -23.01 -12.42 0.46
C TYR A 177 -22.63 -11.30 -0.50
N THR A 178 -21.33 -11.14 -0.73
CA THR A 178 -20.79 -10.20 -1.72
C THR A 178 -19.91 -10.98 -2.68
N VAL A 179 -20.09 -10.70 -3.98
CA VAL A 179 -19.24 -11.27 -5.02
C VAL A 179 -18.45 -10.14 -5.67
N LYS A 180 -17.15 -10.33 -5.80
CA LYS A 180 -16.24 -9.39 -6.45
C LYS A 180 -15.63 -10.00 -7.69
N THR A 181 -15.54 -9.24 -8.75
CA THR A 181 -14.89 -9.64 -10.01
C THR A 181 -13.38 -9.54 -9.86
N VAL A 182 -12.64 -10.48 -10.43
CA VAL A 182 -11.18 -10.44 -10.54
C VAL A 182 -10.80 -10.36 -12.02
N SER A 183 -9.97 -9.40 -12.40
CA SER A 183 -9.42 -9.27 -13.74
C SER A 183 -8.30 -10.28 -14.02
N GLN A 184 -7.88 -10.38 -15.30
CA GLN A 184 -6.73 -11.22 -15.68
C GLN A 184 -5.41 -10.83 -14.99
N TYR A 185 -5.29 -9.61 -14.46
CA TYR A 185 -4.11 -9.13 -13.74
C TYR A 185 -4.31 -9.14 -12.21
N GLY A 186 -5.41 -9.71 -11.73
CA GLY A 186 -5.69 -9.83 -10.30
C GLY A 186 -6.32 -8.59 -9.67
N THR A 187 -6.70 -7.57 -10.46
CA THR A 187 -7.42 -6.40 -9.94
C THR A 187 -8.83 -6.82 -9.52
N VAL A 188 -9.22 -6.44 -8.31
CA VAL A 188 -10.51 -6.81 -7.70
C VAL A 188 -11.47 -5.62 -7.78
N SER A 189 -12.75 -5.87 -8.14
CA SER A 189 -13.80 -4.85 -8.14
C SER A 189 -14.07 -4.30 -6.73
N GLU A 190 -14.66 -3.12 -6.64
CA GLU A 190 -15.12 -2.52 -5.39
C GLU A 190 -16.21 -3.33 -4.69
#